data_3e46c746af3a4df01dee1e2a2561e8b1
#
_entry.id   3e46c746af3a4df01dee1e2a2561e8b1
#
_cell.length_a   1.000
_cell.length_b   1.000
_cell.length_c   1.000
_cell.angle_alpha   90.00
_cell.angle_beta   90.00
_cell.angle_gamma   90.00
#
_symmetry.space_group_name_H-M   'P 1'
#
loop_
_entity.id
_entity.type
_entity.pdbx_description
1 polymer ?
#
loop_
_entity_poly.entity_id
_entity_poly.type
_entity_poly.pdbx_seq_one_letter_code
_entity_poly.pdbx_strand_id
1 'polypeptide(L)'
;MTLPAMSSGWSPPCWKPASAWGRSGSARSRSGLFPPPRDDELALPAFVTRARLLQFRSGPFVIRTPPMRFPSAATRGCLAASAWLSCASAAAQPAARGLQSAAVIDSGDTAWMMAATALVLLMSIPGLALFYAGMVRKKNILATMAQVLAVCALVSLLWFALGYSLAFRPGSPWLGDTAGAWLATLHFDQARGQLSVHPLAPTVPESVFVMYQMSFAIITPALIVGAFAERMRFAALLWFMALWSLAVYAPIAHWVWAPGGWLGAIGALDFAGGTVVHLNAGMAGLVAAWMLGRRIGYGELALTPSNLGYTMVGAALLWVGWMGFNGGSAFAADGRAGMAMLATQLAAAAATLSWMLAEWLVRRTPTLLGLCSGAVAGLVAVTPASGYVTPASAVLIGAAAGVGCYWGATGLKRWLGADDSLDVFGVHAVGGLIGALLTGVLADPRIGGVTGSLQAQAVAAGATLLYSGVVTAAILWAVDAVIGLRVTARQEHAGLDLSQHGERVE
;
A
#
# COMPACT_ATOMS: atom_id res chain seq x y z
N MET A 1 -17.21 2.99 64.90
CA MET A 1 -16.75 1.63 64.53
C MET A 1 -15.58 1.80 63.58
N THR A 2 -14.41 1.67 64.13
CA THR A 2 -13.08 1.84 63.49
C THR A 2 -12.61 0.50 62.93
N LEU A 3 -12.21 0.46 61.67
CA LEU A 3 -11.56 -0.70 61.06
C LEU A 3 -10.04 -0.46 61.01
N PRO A 4 -9.21 -1.46 61.27
CA PRO A 4 -7.75 -1.31 61.34
C PRO A 4 -7.08 -1.43 59.98
N ALA A 5 -5.97 -0.70 59.79
CA ALA A 5 -5.08 -0.74 58.69
C ALA A 5 -4.28 -2.06 58.63
N MET A 6 -4.21 -2.70 57.48
CA MET A 6 -3.26 -3.78 57.17
C MET A 6 -2.14 -3.23 56.29
N SER A 7 -0.95 -3.18 56.85
CA SER A 7 0.31 -3.01 56.13
C SER A 7 0.76 -4.35 55.59
N SER A 8 0.95 -4.49 54.29
CA SER A 8 1.73 -5.58 53.70
C SER A 8 2.87 -5.02 52.83
N GLY A 9 4.07 -5.16 53.35
CA GLY A 9 5.28 -4.84 52.64
C GLY A 9 5.58 -5.86 51.56
N TRP A 10 5.92 -5.35 50.40
CA TRP A 10 6.55 -6.10 49.32
C TRP A 10 7.91 -5.45 49.04
N SER A 11 8.98 -6.22 49.28
CA SER A 11 10.36 -5.87 48.88
C SER A 11 10.65 -6.58 47.55
N PRO A 12 11.28 -5.91 46.54
CA PRO A 12 11.73 -6.58 45.33
C PRO A 12 13.04 -7.35 45.54
N PRO A 13 13.28 -8.46 44.79
CA PRO A 13 14.51 -9.23 44.93
C PRO A 13 15.71 -8.51 44.28
N CYS A 14 16.78 -8.40 45.02
CA CYS A 14 18.12 -7.94 44.59
C CYS A 14 18.75 -8.92 43.59
N TRP A 15 19.11 -8.46 42.42
CA TRP A 15 20.02 -9.14 41.53
C TRP A 15 21.46 -8.81 41.91
N LYS A 16 22.26 -9.81 42.27
CA LYS A 16 23.74 -9.71 42.45
C LYS A 16 24.41 -10.05 41.11
N PRO A 17 25.47 -9.34 40.69
CA PRO A 17 26.26 -9.73 39.52
C PRO A 17 27.24 -10.85 39.90
N ALA A 18 27.31 -11.90 39.06
CA ALA A 18 28.32 -12.94 39.17
C ALA A 18 29.64 -12.45 38.54
N SER A 19 30.65 -12.30 39.37
CA SER A 19 32.04 -12.06 38.97
C SER A 19 32.82 -13.38 38.93
N ALA A 20 33.71 -13.47 37.94
CA ALA A 20 34.94 -14.22 37.89
C ALA A 20 34.94 -15.75 37.89
N TRP A 21 35.33 -16.32 36.74
CA TRP A 21 36.11 -17.55 36.71
C TRP A 21 37.43 -17.29 35.96
N GLY A 22 38.51 -17.67 36.66
CA GLY A 22 39.88 -17.41 36.33
C GLY A 22 40.43 -18.31 35.20
N ARG A 23 41.55 -17.84 34.68
CA ARG A 23 42.41 -18.52 33.73
C ARG A 23 43.11 -19.71 34.41
N SER A 24 43.25 -20.82 33.71
CA SER A 24 44.51 -21.58 33.52
C SER A 24 44.23 -22.91 32.81
N GLY A 25 45.11 -23.30 31.90
CA GLY A 25 45.11 -24.66 31.33
C GLY A 25 45.57 -24.73 29.87
N SER A 26 46.87 -24.71 29.65
CA SER A 26 47.53 -25.09 28.39
C SER A 26 47.30 -26.57 28.06
N ALA A 27 46.84 -26.89 26.81
CA ALA A 27 47.01 -28.24 26.25
C ALA A 27 47.08 -28.20 24.71
N ARG A 28 48.27 -28.39 24.23
CA ARG A 28 48.78 -29.19 23.09
C ARG A 28 47.85 -29.40 21.86
N SER A 29 48.39 -28.87 20.76
CA SER A 29 48.15 -29.25 19.38
C SER A 29 48.07 -30.78 19.15
N ARG A 30 47.03 -31.27 18.48
CA ARG A 30 47.09 -32.48 17.66
C ARG A 30 46.53 -32.12 16.27
N SER A 31 47.44 -32.09 15.30
CA SER A 31 47.18 -32.14 13.88
C SER A 31 46.63 -33.50 13.51
N GLY A 32 45.40 -33.56 13.04
CA GLY A 32 44.79 -34.72 12.40
C GLY A 32 44.56 -34.42 10.94
N LEU A 33 45.42 -35.02 10.10
CA LEU A 33 45.33 -35.03 8.65
C LEU A 33 44.06 -35.79 8.21
N PHE A 34 43.24 -35.17 7.40
CA PHE A 34 42.30 -35.86 6.51
C PHE A 34 42.96 -36.01 5.14
N PRO A 35 42.90 -37.16 4.52
CA PRO A 35 43.43 -37.36 3.17
C PRO A 35 42.51 -36.76 2.12
N PRO A 36 43.02 -36.35 0.95
CA PRO A 36 42.22 -35.84 -0.15
C PRO A 36 41.39 -36.96 -0.81
N PRO A 37 40.23 -36.62 -1.44
CA PRO A 37 39.45 -37.60 -2.15
C PRO A 37 40.16 -38.06 -3.42
N ARG A 38 40.11 -39.38 -3.67
CA ARG A 38 40.63 -40.04 -4.86
C ARG A 38 39.76 -39.70 -6.09
N ASP A 39 40.44 -39.37 -7.17
CA ASP A 39 39.89 -39.34 -8.53
C ASP A 39 39.58 -40.80 -8.95
N ASP A 40 38.32 -41.16 -9.05
CA ASP A 40 37.90 -42.34 -9.77
C ASP A 40 36.95 -41.94 -10.89
N GLU A 41 37.43 -42.21 -12.08
CA GLU A 41 36.79 -42.11 -13.37
C GLU A 41 35.40 -42.74 -13.39
N LEU A 42 34.42 -42.01 -13.90
CA LEU A 42 33.22 -42.64 -14.49
C LEU A 42 32.99 -42.01 -15.87
N ALA A 43 33.26 -42.88 -16.85
CA ALA A 43 33.12 -42.64 -18.27
C ALA A 43 31.66 -42.28 -18.67
N LEU A 44 31.50 -41.22 -19.42
CA LEU A 44 30.29 -40.92 -20.18
C LEU A 44 30.33 -41.63 -21.57
N PRO A 45 29.25 -42.28 -22.02
CA PRO A 45 29.19 -42.82 -23.36
C PRO A 45 28.96 -41.70 -24.42
N ALA A 46 29.79 -41.70 -25.41
CA ALA A 46 29.69 -40.86 -26.59
C ALA A 46 28.46 -41.23 -27.44
N PHE A 47 27.54 -40.28 -27.63
CA PHE A 47 26.63 -40.30 -28.78
C PHE A 47 27.03 -39.25 -29.79
N VAL A 48 27.64 -39.72 -30.87
CA VAL A 48 27.91 -38.97 -32.08
C VAL A 48 26.60 -38.78 -32.84
N THR A 49 26.16 -37.55 -33.05
CA THR A 49 25.18 -37.25 -34.10
C THR A 49 25.59 -35.99 -34.85
N ARG A 50 25.77 -36.16 -36.12
CA ARG A 50 26.12 -35.19 -37.16
C ARG A 50 25.22 -33.95 -37.09
N ALA A 51 25.77 -32.75 -36.90
CA ALA A 51 25.14 -31.51 -37.29
C ALA A 51 25.83 -30.94 -38.52
N ARG A 52 25.06 -30.80 -39.59
CA ARG A 52 25.48 -30.13 -40.85
C ARG A 52 25.69 -28.63 -40.60
N LEU A 53 26.84 -28.14 -40.96
CA LEU A 53 27.14 -26.73 -41.14
C LEU A 53 26.21 -26.12 -42.20
N LEU A 54 25.31 -25.25 -41.81
CA LEU A 54 24.67 -24.28 -42.69
C LEU A 54 25.26 -22.91 -42.35
N GLN A 55 26.11 -22.44 -43.22
CA GLN A 55 26.58 -21.06 -43.25
C GLN A 55 25.41 -20.13 -43.58
N PHE A 56 24.98 -19.33 -42.62
CA PHE A 56 24.13 -18.19 -42.88
C PHE A 56 24.98 -16.93 -43.00
N ARG A 57 24.93 -16.34 -44.17
CA ARG A 57 25.52 -15.04 -44.49
C ARG A 57 24.90 -13.95 -43.64
N SER A 58 25.73 -13.13 -43.02
CA SER A 58 25.39 -11.89 -42.34
C SER A 58 24.93 -10.84 -43.36
N GLY A 59 23.62 -10.50 -43.32
CA GLY A 59 23.05 -9.31 -43.93
C GLY A 59 22.34 -8.48 -42.84
N PRO A 60 22.40 -7.14 -42.87
CA PRO A 60 21.75 -6.33 -41.85
C PRO A 60 20.23 -6.38 -42.03
N PHE A 61 19.55 -6.91 -41.03
CA PHE A 61 18.08 -6.95 -40.98
C PHE A 61 17.57 -5.61 -40.44
N VAL A 62 17.17 -4.71 -41.35
CA VAL A 62 16.50 -3.46 -41.03
C VAL A 62 15.02 -3.77 -40.83
N ILE A 63 14.56 -3.80 -39.60
CA ILE A 63 13.13 -3.85 -39.29
C ILE A 63 12.53 -2.46 -39.52
N ARG A 64 11.87 -2.29 -40.67
CA ARG A 64 10.98 -1.15 -40.91
C ARG A 64 9.69 -1.41 -40.20
N THR A 65 9.42 -0.65 -39.14
CA THR A 65 8.08 -0.53 -38.56
C THR A 65 7.18 0.29 -39.48
N PRO A 66 6.00 -0.21 -39.88
CA PRO A 66 5.07 0.60 -40.68
C PRO A 66 4.46 1.70 -39.75
N PRO A 67 4.24 2.92 -40.28
CA PRO A 67 3.56 3.95 -39.54
C PRO A 67 2.12 3.58 -39.36
N MET A 68 1.65 3.52 -38.09
CA MET A 68 0.23 3.43 -37.78
C MET A 68 -0.48 4.71 -38.26
N ARG A 69 -1.23 4.60 -39.32
CA ARG A 69 -2.18 5.63 -39.75
C ARG A 69 -3.43 5.47 -38.89
N PHE A 70 -3.71 6.46 -38.06
CA PHE A 70 -5.03 6.60 -37.43
C PHE A 70 -6.04 7.03 -38.49
N PRO A 71 -7.21 6.38 -38.60
CA PRO A 71 -8.28 6.88 -39.44
C PRO A 71 -8.92 8.11 -38.77
N SER A 72 -8.95 9.21 -39.49
CA SER A 72 -9.76 10.38 -39.16
C SER A 72 -11.24 10.04 -39.33
N ALA A 73 -11.94 9.87 -38.24
CA ALA A 73 -13.41 9.86 -38.21
C ALA A 73 -13.88 10.98 -37.30
N ALA A 74 -13.87 12.17 -37.84
CA ALA A 74 -14.71 13.24 -37.34
C ALA A 74 -16.17 12.96 -37.74
N THR A 75 -17.10 13.43 -36.87
CA THR A 75 -18.54 13.59 -37.06
C THR A 75 -19.39 12.33 -37.10
N ARG A 76 -19.96 12.01 -35.91
CA ARG A 76 -21.41 11.79 -35.64
C ARG A 76 -21.55 11.10 -34.27
N GLY A 77 -21.92 11.85 -33.22
CA GLY A 77 -22.17 11.28 -31.88
C GLY A 77 -22.41 12.31 -30.75
N CYS A 78 -22.73 13.54 -31.10
CA CYS A 78 -23.24 14.52 -30.12
C CYS A 78 -24.77 14.45 -30.07
N LEU A 79 -25.38 13.49 -29.38
CA LEU A 79 -26.81 13.50 -29.02
C LEU A 79 -27.19 12.34 -28.07
N ALA A 80 -26.34 12.01 -27.09
CA ALA A 80 -26.73 11.08 -26.02
C ALA A 80 -26.22 11.47 -24.64
N ALA A 81 -25.62 12.65 -24.45
CA ALA A 81 -25.07 13.08 -23.17
C ALA A 81 -25.94 14.09 -22.40
N SER A 82 -27.14 14.42 -22.88
CA SER A 82 -27.98 15.43 -22.25
C SER A 82 -29.14 14.91 -21.40
N ALA A 83 -29.23 13.60 -21.13
CA ALA A 83 -30.35 13.01 -20.39
C ALA A 83 -29.98 12.58 -18.93
N TRP A 84 -28.77 12.83 -18.43
CA TRP A 84 -28.35 12.42 -17.07
C TRP A 84 -28.04 13.59 -16.12
N LEU A 85 -28.34 14.82 -16.49
CA LEU A 85 -28.05 16.01 -15.67
C LEU A 85 -29.26 16.55 -14.89
N SER A 86 -30.35 15.77 -14.77
CA SER A 86 -31.51 16.17 -13.99
C SER A 86 -31.80 15.16 -12.88
N CYS A 87 -30.88 14.93 -11.96
CA CYS A 87 -31.18 14.26 -10.70
C CYS A 87 -30.61 15.06 -9.54
N ALA A 88 -31.53 15.65 -8.80
CA ALA A 88 -31.43 16.06 -7.40
C ALA A 88 -30.27 16.98 -7.04
N SER A 89 -30.53 18.28 -7.15
CA SER A 89 -30.01 19.25 -6.18
C SER A 89 -30.63 18.93 -4.80
N ALA A 90 -30.18 17.86 -4.16
CA ALA A 90 -30.20 17.80 -2.71
C ALA A 90 -29.18 18.85 -2.30
N ALA A 91 -29.65 20.02 -1.88
CA ALA A 91 -28.85 21.03 -1.25
C ALA A 91 -28.19 20.39 -0.03
N ALA A 92 -26.95 19.91 -0.19
CA ALA A 92 -26.11 19.58 0.93
C ALA A 92 -25.96 20.85 1.74
N GLN A 93 -26.62 20.92 2.88
CA GLN A 93 -26.41 22.01 3.84
C GLN A 93 -24.89 22.07 4.06
N PRO A 94 -24.26 23.25 3.94
CA PRO A 94 -22.86 23.39 4.29
C PRO A 94 -22.73 22.96 5.74
N ALA A 95 -22.06 21.84 6.01
CA ALA A 95 -21.72 21.43 7.36
C ALA A 95 -20.91 22.59 7.94
N ALA A 96 -21.57 23.39 8.81
CA ALA A 96 -20.94 24.51 9.48
C ALA A 96 -19.79 23.92 10.32
N ARG A 97 -18.55 24.20 9.91
CA ARG A 97 -17.38 23.97 10.76
C ARG A 97 -17.49 24.96 11.92
N GLY A 98 -18.22 24.52 12.94
CA GLY A 98 -18.33 25.28 14.19
C GLY A 98 -17.05 25.14 14.99
N LEU A 99 -16.57 26.26 15.52
CA LEU A 99 -15.67 26.21 16.67
C LEU A 99 -16.44 25.51 17.80
N GLN A 100 -15.83 24.46 18.34
CA GLN A 100 -16.40 23.69 19.45
C GLN A 100 -15.68 24.03 20.75
N SER A 101 -16.38 23.92 21.86
CA SER A 101 -15.76 23.91 23.16
C SER A 101 -14.86 22.69 23.31
N ALA A 102 -13.70 22.83 23.96
CA ALA A 102 -12.83 21.72 24.28
C ALA A 102 -13.55 20.64 25.18
N ALA A 103 -14.64 21.02 25.82
CA ALA A 103 -15.48 20.10 26.62
C ALA A 103 -16.23 19.03 25.79
N VAL A 104 -16.31 19.19 24.47
CA VAL A 104 -16.92 18.20 23.55
C VAL A 104 -15.91 17.09 23.15
N ILE A 105 -14.62 17.32 23.38
CA ILE A 105 -13.55 16.39 23.01
C ILE A 105 -13.51 15.23 24.00
N ASP A 106 -13.57 14.01 23.45
CA ASP A 106 -13.35 12.79 24.23
C ASP A 106 -11.87 12.43 24.28
N SER A 107 -11.35 12.23 25.50
CA SER A 107 -9.93 11.93 25.70
C SER A 107 -9.54 10.52 25.27
N GLY A 108 -10.45 9.55 25.36
CA GLY A 108 -10.26 8.17 24.94
C GLY A 108 -10.18 8.09 23.40
N ASP A 109 -11.15 8.72 22.71
CA ASP A 109 -11.15 8.82 21.25
C ASP A 109 -9.90 9.52 20.74
N THR A 110 -9.53 10.64 21.37
CA THR A 110 -8.33 11.41 20.98
C THR A 110 -7.06 10.58 21.19
N ALA A 111 -6.91 9.92 22.33
CA ALA A 111 -5.76 9.07 22.63
C ALA A 111 -5.65 7.90 21.64
N TRP A 112 -6.78 7.24 21.34
CA TRP A 112 -6.84 6.19 20.34
C TRP A 112 -6.43 6.70 18.97
N MET A 113 -6.94 7.83 18.52
CA MET A 113 -6.63 8.39 17.20
C MET A 113 -5.17 8.82 17.08
N MET A 114 -4.55 9.34 18.16
CA MET A 114 -3.11 9.63 18.17
C MET A 114 -2.29 8.33 18.10
N ALA A 115 -2.67 7.29 18.84
CA ALA A 115 -2.02 5.98 18.78
C ALA A 115 -2.19 5.33 17.39
N ALA A 116 -3.42 5.35 16.83
CA ALA A 116 -3.70 4.85 15.49
C ALA A 116 -2.88 5.57 14.41
N THR A 117 -2.75 6.89 14.51
CA THR A 117 -1.89 7.68 13.62
C THR A 117 -0.43 7.23 13.67
N ALA A 118 0.12 7.03 14.86
CA ALA A 118 1.48 6.53 15.02
C ALA A 118 1.66 5.12 14.43
N LEU A 119 0.67 4.24 14.61
CA LEU A 119 0.66 2.90 14.01
C LEU A 119 0.63 2.94 12.47
N VAL A 120 -0.15 3.84 11.85
CA VAL A 120 -0.17 3.97 10.40
C VAL A 120 1.14 4.58 9.86
N LEU A 121 1.76 5.51 10.56
CA LEU A 121 3.10 5.98 10.21
C LEU A 121 4.16 4.89 10.34
N LEU A 122 4.06 4.02 11.36
CA LEU A 122 4.90 2.83 11.50
C LEU A 122 4.77 1.90 10.30
N MET A 123 3.57 1.75 9.72
CA MET A 123 3.40 0.99 8.47
C MET A 123 4.19 1.61 7.33
N SER A 124 4.13 2.94 7.18
CA SER A 124 4.67 3.65 6.02
C SER A 124 6.20 3.74 6.08
N ILE A 125 6.74 4.27 7.17
CA ILE A 125 8.17 4.61 7.25
C ILE A 125 9.02 3.35 7.42
N PRO A 126 8.96 2.58 8.53
CA PRO A 126 9.76 1.35 8.62
C PRO A 126 9.09 0.16 7.93
N GLY A 127 7.76 -0.02 8.07
CA GLY A 127 7.08 -1.22 7.62
C GLY A 127 7.20 -1.45 6.11
N LEU A 128 6.69 -0.52 5.32
CA LEU A 128 6.70 -0.62 3.85
C LEU A 128 8.12 -0.53 3.29
N ALA A 129 8.97 0.35 3.87
CA ALA A 129 10.36 0.49 3.46
C ALA A 129 11.14 -0.83 3.60
N LEU A 130 11.00 -1.52 4.74
CA LEU A 130 11.64 -2.82 4.98
C LEU A 130 11.02 -3.93 4.13
N PHE A 131 9.69 -3.96 4.00
CA PHE A 131 8.99 -4.93 3.19
C PHE A 131 9.48 -4.91 1.74
N TYR A 132 9.53 -3.74 1.13
CA TYR A 132 10.00 -3.56 -0.24
C TYR A 132 11.51 -3.75 -0.38
N ALA A 133 12.31 -3.20 0.54
CA ALA A 133 13.76 -3.34 0.53
C ALA A 133 14.22 -4.80 0.59
N GLY A 134 13.50 -5.64 1.32
CA GLY A 134 13.78 -7.07 1.39
C GLY A 134 13.48 -7.82 0.08
N MET A 135 12.53 -7.32 -0.73
CA MET A 135 12.09 -7.96 -1.98
C MET A 135 12.88 -7.53 -3.21
N VAL A 136 13.50 -6.34 -3.21
CA VAL A 136 14.36 -5.89 -4.33
C VAL A 136 15.72 -6.56 -4.30
N ARG A 137 16.48 -6.47 -5.40
CA ARG A 137 17.88 -6.93 -5.45
C ARG A 137 18.78 -6.08 -4.53
N LYS A 138 19.83 -6.69 -3.94
CA LYS A 138 20.74 -6.07 -2.94
C LYS A 138 21.20 -4.65 -3.34
N LYS A 139 21.45 -4.39 -4.61
CA LYS A 139 21.93 -3.12 -5.17
C LYS A 139 20.87 -2.00 -5.27
N ASN A 140 19.65 -2.23 -4.77
CA ASN A 140 18.52 -1.29 -4.81
C ASN A 140 17.82 -1.14 -3.45
N ILE A 141 18.39 -1.68 -2.37
CA ILE A 141 17.82 -1.64 -1.02
C ILE A 141 17.66 -0.21 -0.53
N LEU A 142 18.78 0.55 -0.52
CA LEU A 142 18.81 1.91 0.01
C LEU A 142 17.99 2.86 -0.85
N ALA A 143 18.06 2.73 -2.16
CA ALA A 143 17.24 3.52 -3.08
C ALA A 143 15.75 3.31 -2.84
N THR A 144 15.31 2.06 -2.62
CA THR A 144 13.90 1.76 -2.33
C THR A 144 13.46 2.36 -0.99
N MET A 145 14.28 2.25 0.05
CA MET A 145 14.01 2.89 1.36
C MET A 145 13.96 4.41 1.23
N ALA A 146 14.93 5.02 0.53
CA ALA A 146 14.98 6.46 0.29
C ALA A 146 13.75 6.96 -0.48
N GLN A 147 13.27 6.20 -1.46
CA GLN A 147 12.05 6.51 -2.20
C GLN A 147 10.82 6.56 -1.28
N VAL A 148 10.63 5.56 -0.41
CA VAL A 148 9.51 5.53 0.54
C VAL A 148 9.59 6.70 1.54
N LEU A 149 10.78 6.96 2.10
CA LEU A 149 10.98 8.06 3.05
C LEU A 149 10.77 9.43 2.39
N ALA A 150 11.28 9.62 1.17
CA ALA A 150 11.10 10.86 0.43
C ALA A 150 9.63 11.13 0.07
N VAL A 151 8.87 10.08 -0.31
CA VAL A 151 7.42 10.18 -0.54
C VAL A 151 6.71 10.58 0.76
N CYS A 152 7.06 9.98 1.89
CA CYS A 152 6.50 10.35 3.19
C CYS A 152 6.68 11.85 3.48
N ALA A 153 7.90 12.37 3.36
CA ALA A 153 8.20 13.78 3.61
C ALA A 153 7.50 14.72 2.61
N LEU A 154 7.57 14.39 1.32
CA LEU A 154 6.94 15.18 0.25
C LEU A 154 5.42 15.28 0.43
N VAL A 155 4.75 14.16 0.63
CA VAL A 155 3.29 14.13 0.74
C VAL A 155 2.81 14.80 2.03
N SER A 156 3.56 14.72 3.13
CA SER A 156 3.25 15.45 4.35
C SER A 156 3.16 16.97 4.10
N LEU A 157 4.11 17.53 3.36
CA LEU A 157 4.11 18.95 3.02
C LEU A 157 3.02 19.32 1.99
N LEU A 158 2.76 18.44 1.02
CA LEU A 158 1.67 18.65 0.05
C LEU A 158 0.29 18.55 0.72
N TRP A 159 0.14 17.66 1.69
CA TRP A 159 -1.09 17.52 2.48
C TRP A 159 -1.35 18.80 3.29
N PHE A 160 -0.33 19.32 3.98
CA PHE A 160 -0.40 20.59 4.66
C PHE A 160 -0.74 21.74 3.70
N ALA A 161 -0.05 21.80 2.55
CA ALA A 161 -0.20 22.93 1.62
C ALA A 161 -1.58 22.97 0.95
N LEU A 162 -2.09 21.81 0.48
CA LEU A 162 -3.29 21.77 -0.34
C LEU A 162 -4.10 20.48 -0.22
N GLY A 163 -3.45 19.32 -0.03
CA GLY A 163 -4.07 18.01 -0.13
C GLY A 163 -5.25 17.83 0.81
N TYR A 164 -5.13 18.23 2.09
CA TYR A 164 -6.23 18.19 3.05
C TYR A 164 -7.44 19.01 2.60
N SER A 165 -7.19 20.19 2.05
CA SER A 165 -8.24 21.06 1.54
C SER A 165 -9.02 20.40 0.41
N LEU A 166 -8.32 19.86 -0.58
CA LEU A 166 -8.95 19.19 -1.72
C LEU A 166 -9.71 17.92 -1.34
N ALA A 167 -9.20 17.17 -0.33
CA ALA A 167 -9.79 15.91 0.06
C ALA A 167 -10.99 16.06 1.02
N PHE A 168 -10.93 16.96 2.02
CA PHE A 168 -11.87 16.94 3.14
C PHE A 168 -12.64 18.23 3.40
N ARG A 169 -12.34 19.29 2.66
CA ARG A 169 -13.18 20.50 2.79
C ARG A 169 -14.47 20.39 1.99
N PRO A 170 -15.52 21.15 2.41
CA PRO A 170 -16.70 21.36 1.58
C PRO A 170 -16.31 21.94 0.21
N GLY A 171 -17.04 21.53 -0.83
CA GLY A 171 -16.78 21.98 -2.19
C GLY A 171 -17.84 21.41 -3.14
N SER A 172 -17.41 20.97 -4.32
CA SER A 172 -18.24 20.21 -5.23
C SER A 172 -18.32 18.72 -4.83
N PRO A 173 -19.21 17.90 -5.40
CA PRO A 173 -19.17 16.44 -5.19
C PRO A 173 -17.86 15.76 -5.67
N TRP A 174 -17.04 16.48 -6.43
CA TRP A 174 -15.82 15.97 -7.07
C TRP A 174 -14.53 16.40 -6.37
N LEU A 175 -14.54 17.55 -5.67
CA LEU A 175 -13.34 18.12 -5.07
C LEU A 175 -13.69 19.14 -4.00
N GLY A 176 -12.95 19.15 -2.91
CA GLY A 176 -13.00 20.18 -1.89
C GLY A 176 -12.51 21.54 -2.38
N ASP A 177 -12.89 22.62 -1.67
CA ASP A 177 -12.42 23.97 -1.96
C ASP A 177 -10.95 24.18 -1.56
N THR A 178 -10.37 25.32 -1.93
CA THR A 178 -8.98 25.69 -1.59
C THR A 178 -8.87 26.60 -0.36
N ALA A 179 -9.98 26.97 0.29
CA ALA A 179 -9.96 27.90 1.42
C ALA A 179 -9.27 27.31 2.68
N GLY A 180 -9.11 25.99 2.73
CA GLY A 180 -8.33 25.31 3.77
C GLY A 180 -6.87 25.06 3.40
N ALA A 181 -6.36 25.61 2.28
CA ALA A 181 -4.94 25.54 1.94
C ALA A 181 -4.08 26.06 3.10
N TRP A 182 -2.91 25.43 3.28
CA TRP A 182 -2.00 25.70 4.41
C TRP A 182 -2.62 25.46 5.78
N LEU A 183 -3.66 24.61 5.86
CA LEU A 183 -4.48 24.38 7.05
C LEU A 183 -5.04 25.66 7.66
N ALA A 184 -5.31 26.68 6.85
CA ALA A 184 -5.73 28.01 7.29
C ALA A 184 -7.05 28.01 8.08
N THR A 185 -7.85 26.95 7.98
CA THR A 185 -9.11 26.77 8.71
C THR A 185 -8.96 25.96 9.99
N LEU A 186 -7.78 25.43 10.27
CA LEU A 186 -7.49 24.73 11.52
C LEU A 186 -7.41 25.75 12.66
N HIS A 187 -8.20 25.56 13.69
CA HIS A 187 -8.25 26.46 14.83
C HIS A 187 -7.94 25.73 16.13
N PHE A 188 -7.11 26.34 16.96
CA PHE A 188 -6.85 25.92 18.34
C PHE A 188 -6.54 27.15 19.18
N ASP A 189 -7.41 27.46 20.15
CA ASP A 189 -7.25 28.55 21.12
C ASP A 189 -7.37 27.98 22.51
N GLN A 190 -6.25 27.71 23.14
CA GLN A 190 -6.20 27.15 24.49
C GLN A 190 -6.77 28.11 25.55
N ALA A 191 -6.55 29.41 25.38
CA ALA A 191 -7.01 30.40 26.35
C ALA A 191 -8.55 30.51 26.41
N ARG A 192 -9.20 30.32 25.24
CA ARG A 192 -10.68 30.31 25.15
C ARG A 192 -11.27 28.91 25.25
N GLY A 193 -10.43 27.86 25.28
CA GLY A 193 -10.88 26.48 25.24
C GLY A 193 -11.66 26.15 23.95
N GLN A 194 -11.25 26.71 22.82
CA GLN A 194 -11.92 26.53 21.53
C GLN A 194 -11.02 25.85 20.53
N LEU A 195 -11.57 24.92 19.73
CA LEU A 195 -10.86 24.24 18.67
C LEU A 195 -11.81 23.86 17.53
N SER A 196 -11.23 23.57 16.34
CA SER A 196 -11.99 23.00 15.23
C SER A 196 -12.08 21.49 15.35
N VAL A 197 -13.22 20.93 14.91
CA VAL A 197 -13.46 19.48 14.73
C VAL A 197 -13.92 19.21 13.31
N HIS A 198 -13.61 18.01 12.82
CA HIS A 198 -14.12 17.58 11.50
C HIS A 198 -15.46 16.84 11.70
N PRO A 199 -16.47 17.00 10.80
CA PRO A 199 -17.76 16.33 10.93
C PRO A 199 -17.69 14.79 11.01
N LEU A 200 -16.69 14.17 10.42
CA LEU A 200 -16.47 12.72 10.51
C LEU A 200 -15.87 12.27 11.85
N ALA A 201 -15.30 13.18 12.63
CA ALA A 201 -14.64 12.90 13.92
C ALA A 201 -15.02 14.00 14.95
N PRO A 202 -16.30 14.11 15.36
CA PRO A 202 -16.80 15.25 16.15
C PRO A 202 -16.26 15.29 17.58
N THR A 203 -15.75 14.18 18.11
CA THR A 203 -15.19 14.04 19.46
C THR A 203 -13.66 14.17 19.49
N VAL A 204 -13.03 14.39 18.34
CA VAL A 204 -11.57 14.42 18.18
C VAL A 204 -11.13 15.79 17.63
N PRO A 205 -10.04 16.41 18.15
CA PRO A 205 -9.52 17.65 17.57
C PRO A 205 -9.21 17.50 16.07
N GLU A 206 -9.56 18.50 15.27
CA GLU A 206 -9.33 18.45 13.81
C GLU A 206 -7.84 18.26 13.47
N SER A 207 -6.93 18.74 14.31
CA SER A 207 -5.49 18.51 14.13
C SER A 207 -5.11 17.02 14.14
N VAL A 208 -5.77 16.22 14.98
CA VAL A 208 -5.56 14.78 15.06
C VAL A 208 -6.20 14.09 13.84
N PHE A 209 -7.39 14.51 13.43
CA PHE A 209 -8.03 14.03 12.19
C PHE A 209 -7.17 14.33 10.95
N VAL A 210 -6.64 15.56 10.81
CA VAL A 210 -5.73 15.96 9.73
C VAL A 210 -4.51 15.05 9.67
N MET A 211 -3.89 14.78 10.84
CA MET A 211 -2.69 13.97 10.92
C MET A 211 -2.97 12.49 10.62
N TYR A 212 -4.11 11.98 11.07
CA TYR A 212 -4.55 10.62 10.75
C TYR A 212 -4.76 10.45 9.25
N GLN A 213 -5.52 11.33 8.61
CA GLN A 213 -5.77 11.31 7.18
C GLN A 213 -4.52 11.58 6.34
N MET A 214 -3.56 12.39 6.86
CA MET A 214 -2.24 12.55 6.25
C MET A 214 -1.51 11.23 6.12
N SER A 215 -1.60 10.36 7.11
CA SER A 215 -0.92 9.06 7.10
C SER A 215 -1.43 8.16 5.96
N PHE A 216 -2.70 8.26 5.58
CA PHE A 216 -3.29 7.59 4.42
C PHE A 216 -2.84 8.21 3.10
N ALA A 217 -2.77 9.53 3.05
CA ALA A 217 -2.23 10.26 1.89
C ALA A 217 -0.75 9.92 1.64
N ILE A 218 0.02 9.61 2.69
CA ILE A 218 1.42 9.20 2.62
C ILE A 218 1.55 7.78 2.08
N ILE A 219 0.84 6.81 2.70
CA ILE A 219 1.05 5.40 2.36
C ILE A 219 0.58 5.08 0.95
N THR A 220 -0.49 5.72 0.46
CA THR A 220 -1.09 5.40 -0.83
C THR A 220 -0.11 5.55 -2.00
N PRO A 221 0.55 6.70 -2.24
CA PRO A 221 1.57 6.82 -3.27
C PRO A 221 2.85 6.01 -2.93
N ALA A 222 3.18 5.82 -1.65
CA ALA A 222 4.32 4.98 -1.27
C ALA A 222 4.15 3.51 -1.72
N LEU A 223 2.92 2.99 -1.74
CA LEU A 223 2.64 1.65 -2.28
C LEU A 223 3.00 1.52 -3.75
N ILE A 224 2.81 2.58 -4.56
CA ILE A 224 3.09 2.54 -6.00
C ILE A 224 4.58 2.30 -6.29
N VAL A 225 5.47 2.72 -5.37
CA VAL A 225 6.94 2.52 -5.49
C VAL A 225 7.30 1.08 -5.81
N GLY A 226 6.60 0.12 -5.20
CA GLY A 226 6.83 -1.30 -5.43
C GLY A 226 6.66 -1.74 -6.88
N ALA A 227 5.77 -1.12 -7.65
CA ALA A 227 5.45 -1.53 -9.01
C ALA A 227 6.58 -1.26 -10.01
N PHE A 228 7.34 -0.19 -9.82
CA PHE A 228 8.42 0.23 -10.70
C PHE A 228 9.81 0.21 -10.02
N ALA A 229 9.92 -0.45 -8.88
CA ALA A 229 11.18 -0.60 -8.16
C ALA A 229 12.32 -1.01 -9.12
N GLU A 230 13.53 -0.54 -8.79
CA GLU A 230 14.79 -0.82 -9.48
C GLU A 230 15.02 -0.11 -10.83
N ARG A 231 14.08 0.72 -11.36
CA ARG A 231 14.25 1.32 -12.69
C ARG A 231 13.76 2.75 -12.88
N MET A 232 13.05 3.34 -11.93
CA MET A 232 12.58 4.73 -12.02
C MET A 232 13.66 5.71 -11.53
N ARG A 233 13.81 6.86 -12.21
CA ARG A 233 14.66 7.97 -11.77
C ARG A 233 14.08 8.58 -10.49
N PHE A 234 14.93 8.91 -9.53
CA PHE A 234 14.48 9.49 -8.26
C PHE A 234 13.76 10.84 -8.44
N ALA A 235 14.27 11.73 -9.30
CA ALA A 235 13.61 12.99 -9.61
C ALA A 235 12.23 12.78 -10.27
N ALA A 236 12.11 11.81 -11.19
CA ALA A 236 10.83 11.48 -11.81
C ALA A 236 9.81 10.95 -10.81
N LEU A 237 10.25 10.14 -9.86
CA LEU A 237 9.42 9.67 -8.75
C LEU A 237 8.85 10.85 -7.94
N LEU A 238 9.67 11.83 -7.56
CA LEU A 238 9.20 12.96 -6.76
C LEU A 238 8.14 13.79 -7.50
N TRP A 239 8.35 14.10 -8.77
CA TRP A 239 7.36 14.82 -9.59
C TRP A 239 6.08 13.99 -9.78
N PHE A 240 6.22 12.72 -10.09
CA PHE A 240 5.07 11.82 -10.24
C PHE A 240 4.24 11.76 -8.96
N MET A 241 4.88 11.52 -7.80
CA MET A 241 4.17 11.40 -6.52
C MET A 241 3.53 12.71 -6.08
N ALA A 242 4.18 13.86 -6.34
CA ALA A 242 3.60 15.17 -6.03
C ALA A 242 2.31 15.41 -6.83
N LEU A 243 2.37 15.24 -8.15
CA LEU A 243 1.21 15.44 -9.02
C LEU A 243 0.11 14.41 -8.74
N TRP A 244 0.48 13.16 -8.54
CA TRP A 244 -0.46 12.07 -8.30
C TRP A 244 -1.21 12.23 -6.98
N SER A 245 -0.53 12.64 -5.91
CA SER A 245 -1.17 12.85 -4.61
C SER A 245 -2.25 13.92 -4.67
N LEU A 246 -2.04 14.99 -5.43
CA LEU A 246 -3.00 16.10 -5.56
C LEU A 246 -4.08 15.82 -6.62
N ALA A 247 -3.71 15.23 -7.76
CA ALA A 247 -4.61 15.06 -8.89
C ALA A 247 -5.36 13.72 -8.89
N VAL A 248 -4.90 12.71 -8.15
CA VAL A 248 -5.55 11.38 -8.11
C VAL A 248 -6.01 11.03 -6.71
N TYR A 249 -5.10 11.05 -5.73
CA TYR A 249 -5.46 10.64 -4.37
C TYR A 249 -6.50 11.57 -3.75
N ALA A 250 -6.26 12.87 -3.73
CA ALA A 250 -7.16 13.82 -3.06
C ALA A 250 -8.57 13.83 -3.65
N PRO A 251 -8.79 13.83 -4.99
CA PRO A 251 -10.13 13.68 -5.57
C PRO A 251 -10.82 12.37 -5.17
N ILE A 252 -10.16 11.21 -5.28
CA ILE A 252 -10.76 9.91 -4.94
C ILE A 252 -11.10 9.84 -3.45
N ALA A 253 -10.24 10.36 -2.56
CA ALA A 253 -10.53 10.48 -1.13
C ALA A 253 -11.77 11.36 -0.88
N HIS A 254 -11.89 12.47 -1.59
CA HIS A 254 -13.07 13.34 -1.55
C HIS A 254 -14.34 12.61 -2.00
N TRP A 255 -14.30 11.91 -3.13
CA TRP A 255 -15.45 11.20 -3.68
C TRP A 255 -16.06 10.18 -2.72
N VAL A 256 -15.19 9.49 -1.98
CA VAL A 256 -15.59 8.36 -1.13
C VAL A 256 -15.84 8.79 0.32
N TRP A 257 -14.98 9.62 0.88
CA TRP A 257 -14.96 9.89 2.31
C TRP A 257 -15.50 11.26 2.72
N ALA A 258 -15.34 12.28 1.86
CA ALA A 258 -15.81 13.60 2.26
C ALA A 258 -17.34 13.68 2.34
N PRO A 259 -17.88 14.42 3.32
CA PRO A 259 -19.31 14.72 3.34
C PRO A 259 -19.74 15.39 2.01
N GLY A 260 -20.66 14.75 1.30
CA GLY A 260 -21.11 15.23 -0.02
C GLY A 260 -20.31 14.70 -1.20
N GLY A 261 -19.29 13.88 -1.01
CA GLY A 261 -18.59 13.18 -2.09
C GLY A 261 -19.53 12.24 -2.86
N TRP A 262 -19.44 12.24 -4.20
CA TRP A 262 -20.45 11.59 -5.05
C TRP A 262 -20.49 10.06 -4.91
N LEU A 263 -19.34 9.39 -4.65
CA LEU A 263 -19.33 7.93 -4.44
C LEU A 263 -19.92 7.56 -3.07
N GLY A 264 -19.59 8.33 -2.03
CA GLY A 264 -20.24 8.17 -0.72
C GLY A 264 -21.76 8.41 -0.81
N ALA A 265 -22.19 9.40 -1.58
CA ALA A 265 -23.61 9.75 -1.74
C ALA A 265 -24.42 8.65 -2.45
N ILE A 266 -23.84 7.85 -3.35
CA ILE A 266 -24.50 6.70 -3.96
C ILE A 266 -24.48 5.43 -3.09
N GLY A 267 -23.92 5.50 -1.86
CA GLY A 267 -23.85 4.39 -0.91
C GLY A 267 -22.64 3.47 -1.08
N ALA A 268 -21.57 3.94 -1.69
CA ALA A 268 -20.31 3.20 -1.71
C ALA A 268 -19.70 3.16 -0.29
N LEU A 269 -19.34 1.96 0.17
CA LEU A 269 -18.76 1.71 1.48
C LEU A 269 -17.26 1.44 1.34
N ASP A 270 -16.47 2.27 1.97
CA ASP A 270 -15.02 2.08 2.07
C ASP A 270 -14.53 2.54 3.43
N PHE A 271 -14.47 1.60 4.39
CA PHE A 271 -14.22 1.93 5.79
C PHE A 271 -12.85 2.57 6.01
N ALA A 272 -11.83 2.00 5.38
CA ALA A 272 -10.46 2.43 5.62
C ALA A 272 -9.59 2.55 4.36
N GLY A 273 -10.15 2.45 3.14
CA GLY A 273 -9.40 2.74 1.92
C GLY A 273 -9.14 1.56 0.98
N GLY A 274 -10.02 0.54 0.98
CA GLY A 274 -9.92 -0.52 -0.03
C GLY A 274 -10.00 0.02 -1.45
N THR A 275 -10.85 1.01 -1.68
CA THR A 275 -11.00 1.73 -2.93
C THR A 275 -10.02 2.91 -3.00
N VAL A 276 -10.04 3.79 -2.01
CA VAL A 276 -9.25 5.04 -1.98
C VAL A 276 -7.75 4.79 -1.97
N VAL A 277 -7.29 3.80 -1.23
CA VAL A 277 -5.86 3.49 -1.07
C VAL A 277 -5.45 2.36 -2.01
N HIS A 278 -6.03 1.16 -1.82
CA HIS A 278 -5.46 -0.05 -2.41
C HIS A 278 -5.80 -0.23 -3.89
N LEU A 279 -7.07 -0.13 -4.26
CA LEU A 279 -7.48 -0.22 -5.66
C LEU A 279 -6.84 0.88 -6.50
N ASN A 280 -6.80 2.09 -5.95
CA ASN A 280 -6.20 3.28 -6.55
C ASN A 280 -4.69 3.12 -6.78
N ALA A 281 -3.93 2.82 -5.72
CA ALA A 281 -2.47 2.62 -5.82
C ALA A 281 -2.11 1.42 -6.70
N GLY A 282 -2.88 0.32 -6.62
CA GLY A 282 -2.65 -0.87 -7.43
C GLY A 282 -2.83 -0.60 -8.93
N MET A 283 -3.86 0.16 -9.33
CA MET A 283 -4.07 0.55 -10.72
C MET A 283 -2.98 1.50 -11.21
N ALA A 284 -2.61 2.49 -10.41
CA ALA A 284 -1.50 3.39 -10.73
C ALA A 284 -0.17 2.60 -10.89
N GLY A 285 0.06 1.60 -10.05
CA GLY A 285 1.21 0.71 -10.14
C GLY A 285 1.26 -0.08 -11.44
N LEU A 286 0.14 -0.62 -11.90
CA LEU A 286 0.04 -1.33 -13.17
C LEU A 286 0.40 -0.42 -14.35
N VAL A 287 -0.19 0.77 -14.40
CA VAL A 287 0.10 1.77 -15.44
C VAL A 287 1.57 2.17 -15.44
N ALA A 288 2.13 2.44 -14.25
CA ALA A 288 3.53 2.78 -14.12
C ALA A 288 4.46 1.64 -14.55
N ALA A 289 4.12 0.39 -14.22
CA ALA A 289 4.88 -0.78 -14.66
C ALA A 289 4.89 -0.94 -16.19
N TRP A 290 3.78 -0.67 -16.85
CA TRP A 290 3.69 -0.69 -18.31
C TRP A 290 4.48 0.44 -18.98
N MET A 291 4.35 1.68 -18.50
CA MET A 291 4.98 2.84 -19.09
C MET A 291 6.51 2.83 -18.92
N LEU A 292 7.02 2.36 -17.79
CA LEU A 292 8.46 2.21 -17.58
C LEU A 292 9.04 1.00 -18.33
N GLY A 293 8.22 0.03 -18.70
CA GLY A 293 8.64 -1.21 -19.34
C GLY A 293 9.32 -2.20 -18.37
N ARG A 294 9.79 -3.33 -18.91
CA ARG A 294 10.35 -4.43 -18.11
C ARG A 294 11.76 -4.11 -17.60
N ARG A 295 12.11 -4.62 -16.41
CA ARG A 295 13.49 -4.59 -15.88
C ARG A 295 14.44 -5.38 -16.78
N ILE A 296 15.68 -4.98 -16.81
CA ILE A 296 16.73 -5.73 -17.51
C ILE A 296 16.85 -7.13 -16.90
N GLY A 297 16.74 -8.16 -17.75
CA GLY A 297 16.75 -9.56 -17.35
C GLY A 297 15.41 -10.12 -16.86
N TYR A 298 14.30 -9.36 -16.96
CA TYR A 298 12.97 -9.86 -16.58
C TYR A 298 12.56 -11.05 -17.45
N GLY A 299 12.26 -12.18 -16.80
CA GLY A 299 11.91 -13.44 -17.46
C GLY A 299 13.10 -14.28 -17.92
N GLU A 300 14.34 -13.74 -17.89
CA GLU A 300 15.57 -14.43 -18.28
C GLU A 300 16.49 -14.71 -17.10
N LEU A 301 16.56 -13.76 -16.15
CA LEU A 301 17.42 -13.86 -14.98
C LEU A 301 16.57 -14.03 -13.70
N ALA A 302 17.13 -14.73 -12.73
CA ALA A 302 16.55 -14.76 -11.39
C ALA A 302 16.73 -13.39 -10.71
N LEU A 303 15.64 -12.64 -10.57
CA LEU A 303 15.62 -11.36 -9.84
C LEU A 303 15.41 -11.64 -8.36
N THR A 304 16.43 -12.20 -7.71
CA THR A 304 16.34 -12.73 -6.34
C THR A 304 16.15 -11.62 -5.30
N PRO A 305 15.19 -11.76 -4.36
CA PRO A 305 15.04 -10.88 -3.21
C PRO A 305 16.34 -10.76 -2.40
N SER A 306 16.63 -9.55 -1.90
CA SER A 306 17.86 -9.26 -1.16
C SER A 306 17.87 -9.89 0.24
N ASN A 307 16.74 -9.81 0.97
CA ASN A 307 16.66 -10.23 2.36
C ASN A 307 15.22 -10.51 2.78
N LEU A 308 14.80 -11.75 2.77
CA LEU A 308 13.45 -12.15 3.18
C LEU A 308 13.20 -11.92 4.69
N GLY A 309 14.23 -11.80 5.51
CA GLY A 309 14.11 -11.37 6.91
C GLY A 309 13.60 -9.92 7.01
N TYR A 310 14.13 -8.99 6.18
CA TYR A 310 13.59 -7.62 6.09
C TYR A 310 12.16 -7.62 5.59
N THR A 311 11.84 -8.45 4.59
CA THR A 311 10.46 -8.62 4.11
C THR A 311 9.52 -9.06 5.23
N MET A 312 9.93 -10.05 6.03
CA MET A 312 9.13 -10.55 7.16
C MET A 312 8.93 -9.48 8.23
N VAL A 313 10.00 -8.78 8.63
CA VAL A 313 9.91 -7.69 9.63
C VAL A 313 9.00 -6.58 9.12
N GLY A 314 9.16 -6.19 7.84
CA GLY A 314 8.29 -5.20 7.19
C GLY A 314 6.82 -5.64 7.17
N ALA A 315 6.54 -6.88 6.78
CA ALA A 315 5.20 -7.45 6.79
C ALA A 315 4.57 -7.47 8.19
N ALA A 316 5.36 -7.78 9.23
CA ALA A 316 4.92 -7.76 10.61
C ALA A 316 4.57 -6.34 11.08
N LEU A 317 5.39 -5.34 10.73
CA LEU A 317 5.11 -3.94 11.02
C LEU A 317 3.88 -3.42 10.27
N LEU A 318 3.68 -3.85 9.02
CA LEU A 318 2.45 -3.58 8.27
C LEU A 318 1.23 -4.18 8.98
N TRP A 319 1.31 -5.44 9.41
CA TRP A 319 0.19 -6.12 10.09
C TRP A 319 -0.18 -5.42 11.40
N VAL A 320 0.80 -5.16 12.27
CA VAL A 320 0.55 -4.47 13.55
C VAL A 320 0.00 -3.05 13.32
N GLY A 321 0.59 -2.31 12.38
CA GLY A 321 0.13 -0.97 12.04
C GLY A 321 -1.28 -0.94 11.46
N TRP A 322 -1.71 -2.03 10.80
CA TRP A 322 -3.07 -2.13 10.25
C TRP A 322 -4.17 -2.18 11.32
N MET A 323 -3.82 -2.50 12.57
CA MET A 323 -4.75 -2.34 13.70
C MET A 323 -5.14 -0.86 13.88
N GLY A 324 -4.18 0.05 13.74
CA GLY A 324 -4.45 1.49 13.71
C GLY A 324 -5.09 1.96 12.40
N PHE A 325 -4.69 1.38 11.27
CA PHE A 325 -5.22 1.71 9.95
C PHE A 325 -6.74 1.45 9.88
N ASN A 326 -7.18 0.25 10.19
CA ASN A 326 -8.58 -0.12 10.17
C ASN A 326 -9.32 0.29 11.45
N GLY A 327 -8.77 0.01 12.63
CA GLY A 327 -9.42 0.36 13.90
C GLY A 327 -9.56 1.87 14.11
N GLY A 328 -8.56 2.65 13.69
CA GLY A 328 -8.61 4.12 13.75
C GLY A 328 -9.62 4.74 12.79
N SER A 329 -10.02 4.05 11.71
CA SER A 329 -11.03 4.54 10.76
C SER A 329 -12.46 4.60 11.34
N ALA A 330 -12.66 4.13 12.57
CA ALA A 330 -13.87 4.40 13.33
C ALA A 330 -13.94 5.85 13.85
N PHE A 331 -12.83 6.56 13.93
CA PHE A 331 -12.65 7.89 14.52
C PHE A 331 -13.06 7.98 16.00
N ALA A 332 -13.23 6.84 16.68
CA ALA A 332 -13.57 6.71 18.08
C ALA A 332 -12.99 5.42 18.67
N ALA A 333 -12.81 5.38 20.01
CA ALA A 333 -12.42 4.19 20.76
C ALA A 333 -13.66 3.39 21.17
N ASP A 334 -14.44 2.92 20.21
CA ASP A 334 -15.74 2.31 20.41
C ASP A 334 -15.79 0.81 20.00
N GLY A 335 -16.99 0.22 20.11
CA GLY A 335 -17.22 -1.17 19.70
C GLY A 335 -16.94 -1.42 18.21
N ARG A 336 -17.11 -0.41 17.35
CA ARG A 336 -16.84 -0.51 15.91
C ARG A 336 -15.33 -0.54 15.61
N ALA A 337 -14.53 0.23 16.35
CA ALA A 337 -13.08 0.15 16.30
C ALA A 337 -12.60 -1.26 16.70
N GLY A 338 -13.14 -1.81 17.80
CA GLY A 338 -12.82 -3.17 18.24
C GLY A 338 -13.19 -4.24 17.22
N MET A 339 -14.36 -4.12 16.58
CA MET A 339 -14.78 -5.04 15.51
C MET A 339 -13.90 -4.93 14.28
N ALA A 340 -13.49 -3.72 13.89
CA ALA A 340 -12.58 -3.51 12.77
C ALA A 340 -11.20 -4.15 13.03
N MET A 341 -10.67 -4.05 14.23
CA MET A 341 -9.41 -4.72 14.61
C MET A 341 -9.55 -6.25 14.57
N LEU A 342 -10.64 -6.81 15.09
CA LEU A 342 -10.90 -8.24 15.06
C LEU A 342 -11.05 -8.76 13.63
N ALA A 343 -11.82 -8.08 12.80
CA ALA A 343 -11.99 -8.41 11.39
C ALA A 343 -10.65 -8.38 10.64
N THR A 344 -9.81 -7.39 10.92
CA THR A 344 -8.47 -7.22 10.34
C THR A 344 -7.58 -8.42 10.69
N GLN A 345 -7.52 -8.81 11.97
CA GLN A 345 -6.73 -9.94 12.41
C GLN A 345 -7.16 -11.25 11.75
N LEU A 346 -8.46 -11.52 11.72
CA LEU A 346 -9.01 -12.75 11.17
C LEU A 346 -8.82 -12.87 9.66
N ALA A 347 -9.05 -11.79 8.93
CA ALA A 347 -8.86 -11.78 7.48
C ALA A 347 -7.39 -11.95 7.09
N ALA A 348 -6.47 -11.28 7.79
CA ALA A 348 -5.03 -11.45 7.55
C ALA A 348 -4.59 -12.90 7.78
N ALA A 349 -5.03 -13.51 8.89
CA ALA A 349 -4.74 -14.92 9.19
C ALA A 349 -5.32 -15.89 8.13
N ALA A 350 -6.57 -15.70 7.74
CA ALA A 350 -7.24 -16.51 6.73
C ALA A 350 -6.55 -16.39 5.36
N ALA A 351 -6.16 -15.18 4.95
CA ALA A 351 -5.49 -14.95 3.68
C ALA A 351 -4.06 -15.52 3.67
N THR A 352 -3.33 -15.40 4.78
CA THR A 352 -2.01 -16.03 4.92
C THR A 352 -2.08 -17.53 4.67
N LEU A 353 -3.05 -18.20 5.28
CA LEU A 353 -3.21 -19.66 5.14
C LEU A 353 -3.74 -20.05 3.75
N SER A 354 -4.68 -19.30 3.19
CA SER A 354 -5.24 -19.61 1.87
C SER A 354 -4.24 -19.33 0.73
N TRP A 355 -3.41 -18.29 0.83
CA TRP A 355 -2.28 -18.05 -0.08
C TRP A 355 -1.26 -19.18 0.03
N MET A 356 -0.85 -19.52 1.25
CA MET A 356 0.06 -20.62 1.52
C MET A 356 -0.44 -21.93 0.89
N LEU A 357 -1.72 -22.26 1.08
CA LEU A 357 -2.32 -23.45 0.51
C LEU A 357 -2.31 -23.42 -1.02
N ALA A 358 -2.71 -22.31 -1.63
CA ALA A 358 -2.67 -22.13 -3.08
C ALA A 358 -1.25 -22.29 -3.65
N GLU A 359 -0.27 -21.66 -3.01
CA GLU A 359 1.14 -21.80 -3.39
C GLU A 359 1.62 -23.25 -3.23
N TRP A 360 1.27 -23.90 -2.14
CA TRP A 360 1.66 -25.29 -1.85
C TRP A 360 1.09 -26.26 -2.88
N LEU A 361 -0.17 -26.09 -3.27
CA LEU A 361 -0.81 -26.90 -4.31
C LEU A 361 -0.15 -26.72 -5.68
N VAL A 362 0.24 -25.50 -6.04
CA VAL A 362 0.80 -25.16 -7.34
C VAL A 362 2.32 -25.43 -7.41
N ARG A 363 3.07 -24.98 -6.39
CA ARG A 363 4.54 -25.01 -6.38
C ARG A 363 5.14 -26.14 -5.57
N ARG A 364 4.31 -26.89 -4.83
CA ARG A 364 4.68 -28.01 -3.94
C ARG A 364 5.47 -27.59 -2.68
N THR A 365 5.78 -26.33 -2.51
CA THR A 365 6.49 -25.77 -1.35
C THR A 365 5.94 -24.40 -1.00
N PRO A 366 5.50 -24.16 0.25
CA PRO A 366 5.13 -22.83 0.72
C PRO A 366 6.41 -22.01 0.98
N THR A 367 6.34 -20.70 0.75
CA THR A 367 7.49 -19.81 0.94
C THR A 367 7.19 -18.76 2.01
N LEU A 368 8.24 -18.25 2.69
CA LEU A 368 8.10 -17.13 3.62
C LEU A 368 7.56 -15.88 2.90
N LEU A 369 8.01 -15.63 1.67
CA LEU A 369 7.51 -14.53 0.86
C LEU A 369 6.01 -14.68 0.58
N GLY A 370 5.56 -15.90 0.25
CA GLY A 370 4.14 -16.19 0.04
C GLY A 370 3.29 -15.97 1.29
N LEU A 371 3.78 -16.38 2.47
CA LEU A 371 3.11 -16.11 3.74
C LEU A 371 2.98 -14.60 4.01
N CYS A 372 4.05 -13.83 3.80
CA CYS A 372 4.03 -12.38 3.95
C CYS A 372 3.08 -11.71 2.96
N SER A 373 3.11 -12.11 1.69
CA SER A 373 2.21 -11.57 0.66
C SER A 373 0.74 -11.93 0.93
N GLY A 374 0.47 -13.14 1.42
CA GLY A 374 -0.85 -13.57 1.84
C GLY A 374 -1.40 -12.75 3.01
N ALA A 375 -0.54 -12.46 4.01
CA ALA A 375 -0.92 -11.59 5.12
C ALA A 375 -1.35 -10.21 4.62
N VAL A 376 -0.52 -9.57 3.80
CA VAL A 376 -0.82 -8.25 3.22
C VAL A 376 -2.09 -8.31 2.35
N ALA A 377 -2.30 -9.36 1.57
CA ALA A 377 -3.51 -9.52 0.76
C ALA A 377 -4.80 -9.54 1.60
N GLY A 378 -4.77 -10.22 2.75
CA GLY A 378 -5.91 -10.24 3.69
C GLY A 378 -6.16 -8.89 4.34
N LEU A 379 -5.09 -8.19 4.75
CA LEU A 379 -5.15 -6.85 5.29
C LEU A 379 -5.77 -5.86 4.28
N VAL A 380 -5.32 -5.91 3.03
CA VAL A 380 -5.84 -5.11 1.92
C VAL A 380 -7.33 -5.37 1.68
N ALA A 381 -7.72 -6.64 1.54
CA ALA A 381 -9.08 -6.97 1.14
C ALA A 381 -10.12 -6.72 2.25
N VAL A 382 -9.74 -6.84 3.53
CA VAL A 382 -10.68 -6.52 4.62
C VAL A 382 -10.82 -5.03 4.86
N THR A 383 -9.89 -4.22 4.37
CA THR A 383 -9.84 -2.77 4.62
C THR A 383 -11.15 -2.03 4.29
N PRO A 384 -11.82 -2.23 3.14
CA PRO A 384 -13.09 -1.56 2.88
C PRO A 384 -14.25 -2.07 3.75
N ALA A 385 -14.12 -3.29 4.27
CA ALA A 385 -15.16 -4.03 4.97
C ALA A 385 -15.06 -3.97 6.49
N SER A 386 -13.88 -3.69 7.05
CA SER A 386 -13.50 -4.01 8.43
C SER A 386 -14.46 -3.47 9.51
N GLY A 387 -15.04 -2.29 9.32
CA GLY A 387 -16.04 -1.70 10.20
C GLY A 387 -17.51 -1.98 9.82
N TYR A 388 -17.72 -2.90 8.88
CA TYR A 388 -19.06 -3.22 8.37
C TYR A 388 -19.42 -4.71 8.44
N VAL A 389 -18.46 -5.61 8.65
CA VAL A 389 -18.67 -7.05 8.50
C VAL A 389 -18.52 -7.83 9.81
N THR A 390 -19.18 -8.98 9.86
CA THR A 390 -19.00 -9.93 10.96
C THR A 390 -17.63 -10.62 10.93
N PRO A 391 -17.14 -11.19 12.04
CA PRO A 391 -15.90 -11.97 12.06
C PRO A 391 -15.89 -13.13 11.04
N ALA A 392 -17.01 -13.81 10.85
CA ALA A 392 -17.14 -14.89 9.85
C ALA A 392 -16.98 -14.35 8.42
N SER A 393 -17.61 -13.21 8.11
CA SER A 393 -17.46 -12.54 6.82
C SER A 393 -16.02 -12.08 6.58
N ALA A 394 -15.32 -11.59 7.62
CA ALA A 394 -13.91 -11.21 7.52
C ALA A 394 -13.01 -12.41 7.16
N VAL A 395 -13.25 -13.60 7.73
CA VAL A 395 -12.54 -14.83 7.36
C VAL A 395 -12.79 -15.19 5.90
N LEU A 396 -14.03 -15.08 5.41
CA LEU A 396 -14.36 -15.33 4.00
C LEU A 396 -13.65 -14.36 3.04
N ILE A 397 -13.66 -13.05 3.37
CA ILE A 397 -12.94 -12.04 2.60
C ILE A 397 -11.44 -12.35 2.56
N GLY A 398 -10.84 -12.67 3.70
CA GLY A 398 -9.43 -13.04 3.77
C GLY A 398 -9.11 -14.30 2.95
N ALA A 399 -9.90 -15.34 3.07
CA ALA A 399 -9.71 -16.58 2.31
C ALA A 399 -9.79 -16.35 0.79
N ALA A 400 -10.79 -15.57 0.33
CA ALA A 400 -10.93 -15.19 -1.07
C ALA A 400 -9.75 -14.35 -1.57
N ALA A 401 -9.27 -13.42 -0.72
CA ALA A 401 -8.14 -12.56 -1.04
C ALA A 401 -6.82 -13.34 -1.18
N GLY A 402 -6.54 -14.29 -0.29
CA GLY A 402 -5.30 -15.08 -0.38
C GLY A 402 -5.19 -15.84 -1.69
N VAL A 403 -6.27 -16.48 -2.14
CA VAL A 403 -6.31 -17.19 -3.43
C VAL A 403 -6.30 -16.21 -4.61
N GLY A 404 -7.15 -15.17 -4.56
CA GLY A 404 -7.31 -14.21 -5.65
C GLY A 404 -6.03 -13.38 -5.90
N CYS A 405 -5.38 -12.90 -4.83
CA CYS A 405 -4.13 -12.14 -4.94
C CYS A 405 -2.94 -13.04 -5.33
N TYR A 406 -2.90 -14.31 -4.88
CA TYR A 406 -1.91 -15.27 -5.39
C TYR A 406 -2.00 -15.40 -6.92
N TRP A 407 -3.21 -15.54 -7.46
CA TRP A 407 -3.42 -15.55 -8.91
C TRP A 407 -3.07 -14.18 -9.53
N GLY A 408 -3.43 -13.07 -8.88
CA GLY A 408 -3.10 -11.71 -9.31
C GLY A 408 -1.61 -11.47 -9.47
N ALA A 409 -0.83 -11.90 -8.48
CA ALA A 409 0.62 -11.75 -8.44
C ALA A 409 1.36 -12.72 -9.39
N THR A 410 0.76 -13.87 -9.72
CA THR A 410 1.42 -14.91 -10.52
C THR A 410 0.84 -15.05 -11.92
N GLY A 411 -0.45 -15.32 -12.06
CA GLY A 411 -1.15 -15.58 -13.32
C GLY A 411 -1.50 -14.31 -14.08
N LEU A 412 -2.29 -13.44 -13.43
CA LEU A 412 -2.83 -12.23 -14.04
C LEU A 412 -1.71 -11.25 -14.46
N LYS A 413 -0.70 -11.05 -13.60
CA LYS A 413 0.46 -10.23 -13.93
C LYS A 413 1.17 -10.68 -15.21
N ARG A 414 1.34 -12.00 -15.39
CA ARG A 414 1.94 -12.57 -16.60
C ARG A 414 1.05 -12.39 -17.83
N TRP A 415 -0.26 -12.61 -17.67
CA TRP A 415 -1.23 -12.43 -18.75
C TRP A 415 -1.26 -10.96 -19.23
N LEU A 416 -1.18 -10.00 -18.31
CA LEU A 416 -1.11 -8.56 -18.61
C LEU A 416 0.25 -8.13 -19.18
N GLY A 417 1.27 -8.99 -19.15
CA GLY A 417 2.61 -8.68 -19.63
C GLY A 417 3.37 -7.60 -18.86
N ALA A 418 2.89 -7.26 -17.65
CA ALA A 418 3.45 -6.22 -16.81
C ALA A 418 4.62 -6.74 -15.95
N ASP A 419 5.72 -6.00 -15.87
CA ASP A 419 6.74 -6.19 -14.85
C ASP A 419 6.41 -5.31 -13.64
N ASP A 420 5.35 -5.68 -12.94
CA ASP A 420 5.02 -5.15 -11.60
C ASP A 420 5.98 -5.79 -10.59
N SER A 421 7.00 -5.03 -10.19
CA SER A 421 8.20 -5.57 -9.55
C SER A 421 7.93 -6.29 -8.24
N LEU A 422 7.06 -5.73 -7.40
CA LEU A 422 6.75 -6.22 -6.06
C LEU A 422 5.26 -6.53 -5.88
N ASP A 423 4.59 -6.90 -6.97
CA ASP A 423 3.20 -7.38 -7.00
C ASP A 423 2.14 -6.38 -6.49
N VAL A 424 2.39 -5.07 -6.67
CA VAL A 424 1.51 -3.99 -6.20
C VAL A 424 0.10 -4.12 -6.78
N PHE A 425 -0.01 -4.33 -8.10
CA PHE A 425 -1.30 -4.55 -8.74
C PHE A 425 -1.95 -5.86 -8.26
N GLY A 426 -1.17 -6.93 -8.24
CA GLY A 426 -1.67 -8.27 -7.88
C GLY A 426 -2.18 -8.37 -6.43
N VAL A 427 -1.61 -7.62 -5.51
CA VAL A 427 -2.01 -7.58 -4.09
C VAL A 427 -3.00 -6.45 -3.82
N HIS A 428 -2.68 -5.21 -4.22
CA HIS A 428 -3.49 -4.06 -3.83
C HIS A 428 -4.70 -3.83 -4.74
N ALA A 429 -4.56 -3.88 -6.08
CA ALA A 429 -5.73 -3.70 -6.94
C ALA A 429 -6.67 -4.91 -6.88
N VAL A 430 -6.14 -6.12 -6.99
CA VAL A 430 -6.95 -7.35 -6.94
C VAL A 430 -7.57 -7.53 -5.55
N GLY A 431 -6.78 -7.36 -4.48
CA GLY A 431 -7.28 -7.45 -3.11
C GLY A 431 -8.30 -6.37 -2.77
N GLY A 432 -8.02 -5.11 -3.15
CA GLY A 432 -8.97 -3.99 -2.97
C GLY A 432 -10.28 -4.20 -3.73
N LEU A 433 -10.22 -4.73 -4.96
CA LEU A 433 -11.42 -5.05 -5.75
C LEU A 433 -12.24 -6.18 -5.10
N ILE A 434 -11.59 -7.27 -4.69
CA ILE A 434 -12.24 -8.38 -3.97
C ILE A 434 -12.92 -7.84 -2.71
N GLY A 435 -12.18 -7.07 -1.92
CA GLY A 435 -12.68 -6.48 -0.68
C GLY A 435 -13.86 -5.55 -0.90
N ALA A 436 -13.74 -4.60 -1.83
CA ALA A 436 -14.79 -3.65 -2.15
C ALA A 436 -16.09 -4.35 -2.59
N LEU A 437 -16.01 -5.31 -3.53
CA LEU A 437 -17.20 -6.03 -4.00
C LEU A 437 -17.82 -6.89 -2.89
N LEU A 438 -17.01 -7.58 -2.08
CA LEU A 438 -17.50 -8.39 -0.97
C LEU A 438 -18.07 -7.52 0.16
N THR A 439 -17.60 -6.29 0.36
CA THR A 439 -18.24 -5.33 1.28
C THR A 439 -19.68 -5.06 0.86
N GLY A 440 -19.94 -4.89 -0.44
CA GLY A 440 -21.28 -4.67 -0.97
C GLY A 440 -22.26 -5.83 -0.72
N VAL A 441 -21.75 -7.03 -0.48
CA VAL A 441 -22.56 -8.25 -0.25
C VAL A 441 -22.61 -8.62 1.23
N LEU A 442 -21.53 -8.41 1.98
CA LEU A 442 -21.34 -8.94 3.33
C LEU A 442 -21.47 -7.89 4.44
N ALA A 443 -21.69 -6.62 4.09
CA ALA A 443 -21.92 -5.58 5.10
C ALA A 443 -23.17 -5.91 5.93
N ASP A 444 -23.01 -5.86 7.26
CA ASP A 444 -24.04 -6.18 8.24
C ASP A 444 -24.46 -4.89 8.96
N PRO A 445 -25.75 -4.49 8.87
CA PRO A 445 -26.24 -3.27 9.52
C PRO A 445 -26.10 -3.29 11.05
N ARG A 446 -25.97 -4.46 11.69
CA ARG A 446 -25.71 -4.57 13.13
C ARG A 446 -24.30 -4.12 13.51
N ILE A 447 -23.35 -4.14 12.57
CA ILE A 447 -21.96 -3.72 12.78
C ILE A 447 -21.75 -2.29 12.29
N GLY A 448 -22.10 -2.03 11.03
CA GLY A 448 -21.82 -0.75 10.38
C GLY A 448 -22.97 0.25 10.35
N GLY A 449 -24.16 -0.14 10.83
CA GLY A 449 -25.36 0.70 10.77
C GLY A 449 -25.94 0.89 9.36
N VAL A 450 -25.37 0.24 8.33
CA VAL A 450 -25.74 0.38 6.93
C VAL A 450 -25.75 -0.97 6.23
N THR A 451 -26.55 -1.09 5.18
CA THR A 451 -26.55 -2.24 4.28
C THR A 451 -25.62 -2.01 3.10
N GLY A 452 -24.91 -3.05 2.65
CA GLY A 452 -24.08 -2.98 1.46
C GLY A 452 -24.88 -2.91 0.15
N SER A 453 -24.28 -2.34 -0.88
CA SER A 453 -24.79 -2.33 -2.26
C SER A 453 -23.70 -2.77 -3.23
N LEU A 454 -23.84 -3.95 -3.81
CA LEU A 454 -22.89 -4.43 -4.81
C LEU A 454 -22.79 -3.49 -6.02
N GLN A 455 -23.92 -2.88 -6.41
CA GLN A 455 -23.94 -1.90 -7.51
C GLN A 455 -23.13 -0.65 -7.17
N ALA A 456 -23.33 -0.06 -5.98
CA ALA A 456 -22.56 1.11 -5.54
C ALA A 456 -21.05 0.79 -5.47
N GLN A 457 -20.68 -0.38 -4.94
CA GLN A 457 -19.31 -0.83 -4.89
C GLN A 457 -18.69 -1.04 -6.28
N ALA A 458 -19.44 -1.64 -7.21
CA ALA A 458 -18.98 -1.82 -8.58
C ALA A 458 -18.74 -0.48 -9.31
N VAL A 459 -19.65 0.49 -9.10
CA VAL A 459 -19.50 1.86 -9.64
C VAL A 459 -18.28 2.54 -9.04
N ALA A 460 -18.09 2.47 -7.71
CA ALA A 460 -16.94 3.07 -7.04
C ALA A 460 -15.62 2.45 -7.49
N ALA A 461 -15.56 1.13 -7.58
CA ALA A 461 -14.39 0.42 -8.07
C ALA A 461 -14.07 0.77 -9.53
N GLY A 462 -15.08 0.75 -10.40
CA GLY A 462 -14.93 1.10 -11.82
C GLY A 462 -14.49 2.54 -12.05
N ALA A 463 -15.09 3.49 -11.34
CA ALA A 463 -14.72 4.90 -11.41
C ALA A 463 -13.27 5.13 -10.93
N THR A 464 -12.88 4.49 -9.83
CA THR A 464 -11.52 4.59 -9.29
C THR A 464 -10.49 3.99 -10.24
N LEU A 465 -10.74 2.78 -10.79
CA LEU A 465 -9.84 2.14 -11.75
C LEU A 465 -9.65 3.00 -13.00
N LEU A 466 -10.75 3.52 -13.56
CA LEU A 466 -10.70 4.34 -14.76
C LEU A 466 -9.97 5.65 -14.52
N TYR A 467 -10.36 6.40 -13.47
CA TYR A 467 -9.77 7.70 -13.17
C TYR A 467 -8.29 7.57 -12.79
N SER A 468 -7.97 6.67 -11.87
CA SER A 468 -6.58 6.42 -11.46
C SER A 468 -5.74 6.00 -12.67
N GLY A 469 -6.22 5.08 -13.50
CA GLY A 469 -5.50 4.61 -14.68
C GLY A 469 -5.21 5.71 -15.68
N VAL A 470 -6.25 6.48 -16.07
CA VAL A 470 -6.12 7.54 -17.09
C VAL A 470 -5.25 8.70 -16.59
N VAL A 471 -5.51 9.20 -15.37
CA VAL A 471 -4.77 10.36 -14.84
C VAL A 471 -3.32 9.96 -14.51
N THR A 472 -3.08 8.75 -14.02
CA THR A 472 -1.70 8.23 -13.82
C THR A 472 -0.94 8.18 -15.14
N ALA A 473 -1.55 7.68 -16.21
CA ALA A 473 -0.91 7.64 -17.54
C ALA A 473 -0.58 9.05 -18.05
N ALA A 474 -1.50 10.00 -17.89
CA ALA A 474 -1.28 11.39 -18.29
C ALA A 474 -0.14 12.06 -17.50
N ILE A 475 -0.08 11.87 -16.18
CA ILE A 475 0.98 12.41 -15.34
C ILE A 475 2.33 11.78 -15.72
N LEU A 476 2.41 10.47 -15.84
CA LEU A 476 3.64 9.79 -16.21
C LEU A 476 4.13 10.19 -17.61
N TRP A 477 3.20 10.34 -18.57
CA TRP A 477 3.55 10.85 -19.90
C TRP A 477 4.13 12.26 -19.84
N ALA A 478 3.54 13.15 -19.05
CA ALA A 478 4.04 14.50 -18.88
C ALA A 478 5.43 14.55 -18.19
N VAL A 479 5.62 13.76 -17.16
CA VAL A 479 6.91 13.63 -16.45
C VAL A 479 7.98 13.05 -17.38
N ASP A 480 7.62 12.04 -18.19
CA ASP A 480 8.54 11.45 -19.18
C ASP A 480 8.99 12.46 -20.24
N ALA A 481 8.07 13.27 -20.73
CA ALA A 481 8.36 14.29 -21.73
C ALA A 481 9.30 15.40 -21.22
N VAL A 482 9.29 15.70 -19.90
CA VAL A 482 10.09 16.78 -19.32
C VAL A 482 11.44 16.29 -18.79
N ILE A 483 11.48 15.20 -18.03
CA ILE A 483 12.70 14.73 -17.35
C ILE A 483 13.06 13.29 -17.62
N GLY A 484 12.17 12.54 -18.28
CA GLY A 484 12.32 11.09 -18.51
C GLY A 484 12.06 10.27 -17.25
N LEU A 485 11.32 9.16 -17.38
CA LEU A 485 10.93 8.31 -16.26
C LEU A 485 12.02 7.36 -15.81
N ARG A 486 12.68 6.69 -16.78
CA ARG A 486 13.53 5.54 -16.52
C ARG A 486 15.01 5.91 -16.47
N VAL A 487 15.75 5.27 -15.56
CA VAL A 487 17.22 5.32 -15.53
C VAL A 487 17.81 4.67 -16.79
N THR A 488 19.05 5.02 -17.12
CA THR A 488 19.77 4.37 -18.25
C THR A 488 20.07 2.90 -17.94
N ALA A 489 20.25 2.08 -18.95
CA ALA A 489 20.63 0.67 -18.79
C ALA A 489 21.90 0.50 -17.93
N ARG A 490 22.89 1.39 -18.10
CA ARG A 490 24.11 1.40 -17.28
C ARG A 490 23.82 1.63 -15.78
N GLN A 491 22.93 2.56 -15.47
CA GLN A 491 22.51 2.85 -14.10
C GLN A 491 21.71 1.70 -13.48
N GLU A 492 20.80 1.09 -14.25
CA GLU A 492 20.03 -0.08 -13.80
C GLU A 492 20.94 -1.30 -13.55
N HIS A 493 21.98 -1.50 -14.38
CA HIS A 493 22.98 -2.54 -14.13
C HIS A 493 23.82 -2.27 -12.89
N ALA A 494 24.24 -1.01 -12.68
CA ALA A 494 25.00 -0.62 -11.49
C ALA A 494 24.20 -0.73 -10.18
N GLY A 495 22.88 -0.61 -10.27
CA GLY A 495 21.95 -0.50 -9.14
C GLY A 495 21.66 0.94 -8.77
N LEU A 496 20.45 1.17 -8.25
CA LEU A 496 19.97 2.51 -7.93
C LEU A 496 20.63 3.09 -6.68
N ASP A 497 21.05 2.25 -5.74
CA ASP A 497 21.76 2.70 -4.52
C ASP A 497 22.99 3.51 -4.91
N LEU A 498 23.84 2.95 -5.78
CA LEU A 498 25.03 3.64 -6.26
C LEU A 498 24.71 4.75 -7.26
N SER A 499 23.84 4.47 -8.24
CA SER A 499 23.67 5.36 -9.41
C SER A 499 22.77 6.55 -9.15
N GLN A 500 21.90 6.51 -8.14
CA GLN A 500 20.98 7.58 -7.77
C GLN A 500 21.32 8.24 -6.41
N HIS A 501 21.97 7.52 -5.49
CA HIS A 501 22.23 7.97 -4.12
C HIS A 501 23.71 7.97 -3.73
N GLY A 502 24.60 7.33 -4.50
CA GLY A 502 26.03 7.24 -4.20
C GLY A 502 26.34 6.31 -3.02
N GLU A 503 25.41 5.46 -2.64
CA GLU A 503 25.48 4.60 -1.45
C GLU A 503 25.56 3.11 -1.81
N ARG A 504 25.98 2.27 -0.89
CA ARG A 504 26.00 0.81 -1.01
C ARG A 504 25.69 0.15 0.32
N VAL A 505 24.97 -0.97 0.26
CA VAL A 505 24.88 -1.91 1.39
C VAL A 505 26.11 -2.81 1.35
N GLU A 506 26.90 -2.85 2.41
CA GLU A 506 28.05 -3.75 2.57
C GLU A 506 27.64 -5.22 2.71
#